data_4e39e4d7e426f0942532e99bee634016
#
_entry.id   4e39e4d7e426f0942532e99bee634016
#
_cell.length_a   1.000
_cell.length_b   1.000
_cell.length_c   1.000
_cell.angle_alpha   90.00
_cell.angle_beta   90.00
_cell.angle_gamma   90.00
#
_symmetry.space_group_name_H-M   'P 1'
#
loop_
_entity.id
_entity.type
_entity.pdbx_description
1 polymer ?
#
loop_
_entity_poly.entity_id
_entity_poly.type
_entity_poly.pdbx_seq_one_letter_code
_entity_poly.pdbx_strand_id
1 'polypeptide(L)'
;MRTGDLLPPLRVPITRTLIVAGAIASRDYQDVHHDAEAAKEKGSPDIFMNILTTNGLVGRYLTDYFGPDAVLRKVAIRLGAPNYPGDEMVLTGEVTDVAGEAAEGSGTAVTVAVRGRNGIGHHVTGTATVLVSDSGRRSREDGDRPSHEDGDRPSRDGDSSRDGGPSRDGGPSRDGGAA
;
A
#
# COMPACT_ATOMS: atom_id res chain seq x y z
N MET A 1 -10.50 1.85 17.15
CA MET A 1 -11.19 2.16 15.87
C MET A 1 -12.66 2.33 16.15
N ARG A 2 -13.32 3.32 15.53
CA ARG A 2 -14.72 3.68 15.78
C ARG A 2 -15.40 4.02 14.45
N THR A 3 -16.69 3.90 14.40
CA THR A 3 -17.49 4.42 13.29
C THR A 3 -17.23 5.91 13.11
N GLY A 4 -17.00 6.34 11.86
CA GLY A 4 -16.60 7.69 11.48
C GLY A 4 -15.09 7.90 11.36
N ASP A 5 -14.25 6.96 11.78
CA ASP A 5 -12.80 7.06 11.60
C ASP A 5 -12.46 7.06 10.10
N LEU A 6 -11.60 7.99 9.68
CA LEU A 6 -11.14 8.12 8.32
C LEU A 6 -9.80 7.40 8.13
N LEU A 7 -9.70 6.64 7.06
CA LEU A 7 -8.42 6.04 6.65
C LEU A 7 -7.59 7.09 5.88
N PRO A 8 -6.26 7.12 6.05
CA PRO A 8 -5.38 7.98 5.27
C PRO A 8 -5.58 7.77 3.77
N PRO A 9 -5.60 8.81 2.94
CA PRO A 9 -5.81 8.66 1.52
C PRO A 9 -4.60 7.97 0.85
N LEU A 10 -4.88 7.08 -0.11
CA LEU A 10 -3.87 6.49 -1.00
C LEU A 10 -3.94 7.16 -2.37
N ARG A 11 -2.85 7.79 -2.79
CA ARG A 11 -2.71 8.38 -4.12
C ARG A 11 -2.04 7.37 -5.07
N VAL A 12 -2.67 7.13 -6.20
CA VAL A 12 -2.20 6.17 -7.21
C VAL A 12 -2.05 6.89 -8.54
N PRO A 13 -0.81 7.16 -9.00
CA PRO A 13 -0.57 7.65 -10.35
C PRO A 13 -1.01 6.60 -11.38
N ILE A 14 -1.89 6.98 -12.28
CA ILE A 14 -2.40 6.08 -13.33
C ILE A 14 -1.47 6.15 -14.53
N THR A 15 -0.52 5.21 -14.58
CA THR A 15 0.44 5.10 -15.70
C THR A 15 -0.01 4.05 -16.70
N ARG A 16 0.44 4.16 -17.96
CA ARG A 16 0.25 3.10 -18.96
C ARG A 16 0.78 1.76 -18.46
N THR A 17 1.95 1.77 -17.83
CA THR A 17 2.56 0.56 -17.26
C THR A 17 1.65 -0.08 -16.22
N LEU A 18 1.05 0.71 -15.31
CA LEU A 18 0.12 0.19 -14.31
C LEU A 18 -1.11 -0.44 -14.94
N ILE A 19 -1.69 0.20 -15.95
CA ILE A 19 -2.88 -0.30 -16.64
C ILE A 19 -2.55 -1.64 -17.32
N VAL A 20 -1.51 -1.68 -18.15
CA VAL A 20 -1.12 -2.89 -18.89
C VAL A 20 -0.67 -4.01 -17.95
N ALA A 21 0.18 -3.69 -16.97
CA ALA A 21 0.65 -4.70 -16.01
C ALA A 21 -0.50 -5.28 -15.17
N GLY A 22 -1.45 -4.44 -14.76
CA GLY A 22 -2.64 -4.87 -14.02
C GLY A 22 -3.54 -5.77 -14.86
N ALA A 23 -3.74 -5.46 -16.13
CA ALA A 23 -4.50 -6.27 -17.06
C ALA A 23 -3.85 -7.66 -17.24
N ILE A 24 -2.53 -7.69 -17.48
CA ILE A 24 -1.77 -8.95 -17.63
C ILE A 24 -1.82 -9.77 -16.33
N ALA A 25 -1.57 -9.14 -15.19
CA ALA A 25 -1.56 -9.81 -13.88
C ALA A 25 -2.91 -10.44 -13.53
N SER A 26 -4.00 -9.80 -13.94
CA SER A 26 -5.35 -10.28 -13.74
C SER A 26 -5.89 -11.17 -14.89
N ARG A 27 -5.07 -11.43 -15.91
CA ARG A 27 -5.43 -12.20 -17.12
C ARG A 27 -6.62 -11.61 -17.88
N ASP A 28 -6.77 -10.30 -17.83
CA ASP A 28 -7.74 -9.57 -18.61
C ASP A 28 -7.08 -9.05 -19.88
N TYR A 29 -7.15 -9.87 -20.92
CA TYR A 29 -6.49 -9.61 -22.21
C TYR A 29 -7.36 -8.82 -23.19
N GLN A 30 -8.38 -8.11 -22.71
CA GLN A 30 -9.14 -7.21 -23.57
C GLN A 30 -8.23 -6.09 -24.07
N ASP A 31 -8.28 -5.87 -25.38
CA ASP A 31 -7.45 -4.89 -26.08
C ASP A 31 -7.59 -3.47 -25.56
N VAL A 32 -8.76 -3.07 -25.06
CA VAL A 32 -9.00 -1.74 -24.45
C VAL A 32 -8.11 -1.44 -23.23
N HIS A 33 -7.41 -2.44 -22.69
CA HIS A 33 -6.51 -2.28 -21.55
C HIS A 33 -5.02 -2.24 -21.95
N HIS A 34 -4.67 -2.49 -23.21
CA HIS A 34 -3.29 -2.54 -23.65
C HIS A 34 -3.02 -2.00 -25.06
N ASP A 35 -4.03 -1.90 -25.92
CA ASP A 35 -3.95 -1.38 -27.28
C ASP A 35 -4.75 -0.08 -27.40
N ALA A 36 -4.01 1.04 -27.57
CA ALA A 36 -4.64 2.36 -27.61
C ALA A 36 -5.46 2.60 -28.88
N GLU A 37 -5.06 2.02 -30.02
CA GLU A 37 -5.81 2.18 -31.27
C GLU A 37 -7.12 1.37 -31.21
N ALA A 38 -7.06 0.13 -30.76
CA ALA A 38 -8.26 -0.67 -30.55
C ALA A 38 -9.22 -0.05 -29.50
N ALA A 39 -8.67 0.60 -28.45
CA ALA A 39 -9.48 1.33 -27.48
C ALA A 39 -10.21 2.52 -28.14
N LYS A 40 -9.54 3.27 -29.00
CA LYS A 40 -10.14 4.39 -29.75
C LYS A 40 -11.21 3.93 -30.71
N GLU A 41 -10.99 2.86 -31.45
CA GLU A 41 -11.97 2.25 -32.35
C GLU A 41 -13.27 1.86 -31.60
N LYS A 42 -13.14 1.48 -30.33
CA LYS A 42 -14.26 1.18 -29.43
C LYS A 42 -14.84 2.40 -28.70
N GLY A 43 -14.41 3.60 -29.05
CA GLY A 43 -14.94 4.87 -28.55
C GLY A 43 -14.33 5.35 -27.23
N SER A 44 -13.23 4.72 -26.75
CA SER A 44 -12.45 5.21 -25.61
C SER A 44 -11.36 6.16 -26.09
N PRO A 45 -11.03 7.25 -25.39
CA PRO A 45 -9.95 8.16 -25.81
C PRO A 45 -8.56 7.51 -25.71
N ASP A 46 -8.38 6.51 -24.87
CA ASP A 46 -7.15 5.79 -24.63
C ASP A 46 -7.43 4.44 -23.95
N ILE A 47 -6.39 3.64 -23.69
CA ILE A 47 -6.51 2.47 -22.81
C ILE A 47 -6.94 2.92 -21.41
N PHE A 48 -7.66 2.07 -20.70
CA PHE A 48 -8.10 2.37 -19.34
C PHE A 48 -7.94 1.15 -18.39
N MET A 49 -7.91 1.44 -17.10
CA MET A 49 -7.71 0.43 -16.05
C MET A 49 -8.91 -0.52 -15.97
N ASN A 50 -8.65 -1.81 -15.89
CA ASN A 50 -9.67 -2.82 -15.70
C ASN A 50 -10.19 -2.88 -14.24
N ILE A 51 -11.36 -3.49 -14.07
CA ILE A 51 -11.99 -3.62 -12.75
C ILE A 51 -11.15 -4.48 -11.78
N LEU A 52 -10.45 -5.49 -12.27
CA LEU A 52 -9.66 -6.40 -11.44
C LEU A 52 -8.47 -5.68 -10.81
N THR A 53 -7.79 -4.79 -11.56
CA THR A 53 -6.73 -3.91 -11.03
C THR A 53 -7.29 -2.97 -9.97
N THR A 54 -8.44 -2.34 -10.23
CA THR A 54 -9.10 -1.47 -9.24
C THR A 54 -9.45 -2.23 -7.97
N ASN A 55 -9.98 -3.44 -8.10
CA ASN A 55 -10.31 -4.30 -6.95
C ASN A 55 -9.07 -4.67 -6.13
N GLY A 56 -7.97 -4.99 -6.81
CA GLY A 56 -6.66 -5.23 -6.18
C GLY A 56 -6.12 -4.01 -5.43
N LEU A 57 -6.25 -2.81 -6.01
CA LEU A 57 -5.84 -1.55 -5.36
C LEU A 57 -6.70 -1.24 -4.12
N VAL A 58 -8.00 -1.50 -4.16
CA VAL A 58 -8.87 -1.40 -2.98
C VAL A 58 -8.46 -2.40 -1.91
N GLY A 59 -8.18 -3.65 -2.28
CA GLY A 59 -7.68 -4.67 -1.37
C GLY A 59 -6.37 -4.24 -0.71
N ARG A 60 -5.39 -3.80 -1.49
CA ARG A 60 -4.11 -3.27 -1.02
C ARG A 60 -4.31 -2.09 -0.05
N TYR A 61 -5.14 -1.11 -0.42
CA TYR A 61 -5.43 0.06 0.41
C TYR A 61 -5.88 -0.34 1.82
N LEU A 62 -6.73 -1.35 1.90
CA LEU A 62 -7.26 -1.85 3.18
C LEU A 62 -6.20 -2.67 3.94
N THR A 63 -5.50 -3.57 3.28
CA THR A 63 -4.48 -4.41 3.94
C THR A 63 -3.26 -3.61 4.38
N ASP A 64 -2.83 -2.59 3.63
CA ASP A 64 -1.78 -1.65 4.04
C ASP A 64 -2.18 -0.88 5.31
N TYR A 65 -3.46 -0.54 5.46
CA TYR A 65 -3.97 0.17 6.63
C TYR A 65 -4.16 -0.75 7.84
N PHE A 66 -4.84 -1.88 7.67
CA PHE A 66 -5.20 -2.78 8.76
C PHE A 66 -4.05 -3.70 9.19
N GLY A 67 -3.04 -3.87 8.33
CA GLY A 67 -1.85 -4.68 8.58
C GLY A 67 -1.97 -6.13 8.07
N PRO A 68 -0.87 -6.91 8.18
CA PRO A 68 -0.74 -8.24 7.57
C PRO A 68 -1.67 -9.30 8.19
N ASP A 69 -2.06 -9.11 9.45
CA ASP A 69 -2.96 -10.05 10.15
C ASP A 69 -4.44 -9.79 9.85
N ALA A 70 -4.74 -8.76 9.07
CA ALA A 70 -6.10 -8.43 8.69
C ALA A 70 -6.61 -9.36 7.59
N VAL A 71 -7.82 -9.88 7.76
CA VAL A 71 -8.46 -10.74 6.76
C VAL A 71 -9.55 -9.98 6.02
N LEU A 72 -9.35 -9.79 4.72
CA LEU A 72 -10.34 -9.18 3.85
C LEU A 72 -11.47 -10.19 3.56
N ARG A 73 -12.62 -10.00 4.21
CA ARG A 73 -13.76 -10.92 4.12
C ARG A 73 -14.65 -10.64 2.92
N LYS A 74 -14.85 -9.36 2.60
CA LYS A 74 -15.74 -8.95 1.52
C LYS A 74 -15.26 -7.64 0.90
N VAL A 75 -15.31 -7.56 -0.42
CA VAL A 75 -15.18 -6.32 -1.19
C VAL A 75 -16.34 -6.28 -2.18
N ALA A 76 -17.14 -5.23 -2.10
CA ALA A 76 -18.25 -4.98 -3.03
C ALA A 76 -18.09 -3.58 -3.59
N ILE A 77 -17.66 -3.48 -4.85
CA ILE A 77 -17.39 -2.21 -5.51
C ILE A 77 -18.21 -2.05 -6.78
N ARG A 78 -18.44 -0.79 -7.15
CA ARG A 78 -19.00 -0.36 -8.43
C ARG A 78 -18.03 0.62 -9.07
N LEU A 79 -17.73 0.42 -10.36
CA LEU A 79 -16.99 1.38 -11.16
C LEU A 79 -17.90 2.47 -11.74
N GLY A 80 -17.32 3.66 -11.90
CA GLY A 80 -17.91 4.82 -12.55
C GLY A 80 -16.98 5.35 -13.63
N ALA A 81 -16.39 6.55 -13.42
CA ALA A 81 -15.48 7.18 -14.37
C ALA A 81 -14.24 6.31 -14.62
N PRO A 82 -13.82 6.09 -15.88
CA PRO A 82 -12.62 5.32 -16.18
C PRO A 82 -11.34 6.00 -15.67
N ASN A 83 -10.30 5.20 -15.37
CA ASN A 83 -8.95 5.67 -15.08
C ASN A 83 -8.12 5.61 -16.36
N TYR A 84 -7.72 6.74 -16.88
CA TYR A 84 -6.87 6.87 -18.06
C TYR A 84 -5.40 7.15 -17.70
N PRO A 85 -4.45 6.87 -18.62
CA PRO A 85 -3.06 7.23 -18.41
C PRO A 85 -2.87 8.74 -18.18
N GLY A 86 -2.01 9.09 -17.22
CA GLY A 86 -1.71 10.48 -16.89
C GLY A 86 -2.59 11.08 -15.80
N ASP A 87 -3.61 10.37 -15.34
CA ASP A 87 -4.45 10.77 -14.21
C ASP A 87 -3.88 10.31 -12.87
N GLU A 88 -4.45 10.76 -11.77
CA GLU A 88 -4.20 10.29 -10.42
C GLU A 88 -5.52 9.86 -9.78
N MET A 89 -5.57 8.63 -9.28
CA MET A 89 -6.68 8.17 -8.47
C MET A 89 -6.37 8.33 -6.98
N VAL A 90 -7.27 8.96 -6.24
CA VAL A 90 -7.19 9.08 -4.78
C VAL A 90 -8.24 8.16 -4.15
N LEU A 91 -7.77 7.10 -3.47
CA LEU A 91 -8.62 6.24 -2.65
C LEU A 91 -8.76 6.83 -1.25
N THR A 92 -9.98 6.81 -0.73
CA THR A 92 -10.35 7.21 0.63
C THR A 92 -11.25 6.16 1.26
N GLY A 93 -11.21 6.03 2.57
CA GLY A 93 -12.03 5.10 3.34
C GLY A 93 -12.58 5.74 4.59
N GLU A 94 -13.77 5.33 4.97
CA GLU A 94 -14.46 5.72 6.20
C GLU A 94 -15.01 4.48 6.88
N VAL A 95 -14.72 4.29 8.16
CA VAL A 95 -15.30 3.21 8.95
C VAL A 95 -16.77 3.48 9.16
N THR A 96 -17.64 2.63 8.64
CA THR A 96 -19.09 2.78 8.76
C THR A 96 -19.71 1.91 9.83
N ASP A 97 -19.02 0.80 10.18
CA ASP A 97 -19.47 -0.10 11.23
C ASP A 97 -18.29 -0.86 11.87
N VAL A 98 -18.40 -1.12 13.15
CA VAL A 98 -17.46 -1.94 13.93
C VAL A 98 -18.29 -2.94 14.73
N ALA A 99 -18.45 -4.15 14.21
CA ALA A 99 -19.17 -5.22 14.88
C ALA A 99 -18.23 -5.93 15.87
N GLY A 100 -18.69 -6.15 17.10
CA GLY A 100 -18.00 -7.03 18.06
C GLY A 100 -17.85 -8.45 17.51
N GLU A 101 -17.06 -9.29 18.20
CA GLU A 101 -16.62 -10.63 17.80
C GLU A 101 -17.45 -11.31 16.72
N ALA A 102 -16.85 -11.49 15.53
CA ALA A 102 -17.49 -12.25 14.47
C ALA A 102 -17.66 -13.71 14.95
N ALA A 103 -18.84 -14.28 14.73
CA ALA A 103 -19.20 -15.64 15.14
C ALA A 103 -18.27 -16.76 14.59
N GLU A 104 -17.31 -16.43 13.72
CA GLU A 104 -16.34 -17.34 13.09
C GLU A 104 -14.90 -16.79 13.21
N GLY A 105 -14.38 -16.69 14.43
CA GLY A 105 -12.97 -16.38 14.67
C GLY A 105 -12.75 -15.20 15.63
N SER A 106 -11.66 -15.24 16.39
CA SER A 106 -11.27 -14.17 17.32
C SER A 106 -10.86 -12.91 16.54
N GLY A 107 -11.73 -11.91 16.47
CA GLY A 107 -11.42 -10.62 15.84
C GLY A 107 -12.66 -9.74 15.66
N THR A 108 -12.40 -8.46 15.47
CA THR A 108 -13.43 -7.44 15.25
C THR A 108 -13.68 -7.26 13.75
N ALA A 109 -14.93 -7.39 13.32
CA ALA A 109 -15.31 -7.10 11.94
C ALA A 109 -15.50 -5.59 11.76
N VAL A 110 -14.77 -5.00 10.82
CA VAL A 110 -14.83 -3.58 10.48
C VAL A 110 -15.34 -3.42 9.06
N THR A 111 -16.40 -2.64 8.90
CA THR A 111 -16.92 -2.26 7.58
C THR A 111 -16.43 -0.87 7.20
N VAL A 112 -15.88 -0.76 6.01
CA VAL A 112 -15.32 0.48 5.46
C VAL A 112 -16.05 0.84 4.18
N ALA A 113 -16.59 2.06 4.10
CA ALA A 113 -16.99 2.66 2.85
C ALA A 113 -15.76 3.16 2.10
N VAL A 114 -15.56 2.70 0.87
CA VAL A 114 -14.40 3.05 0.03
C VAL A 114 -14.85 3.90 -1.14
N ARG A 115 -14.09 4.95 -1.44
CA ARG A 115 -14.27 5.81 -2.61
C ARG A 115 -12.93 6.07 -3.28
N GLY A 116 -12.90 5.99 -4.60
CA GLY A 116 -11.78 6.42 -5.42
C GLY A 116 -12.23 7.52 -6.39
N ARG A 117 -11.49 8.63 -6.42
CA ARG A 117 -11.75 9.74 -7.35
C ARG A 117 -10.52 9.99 -8.21
N ASN A 118 -10.79 10.39 -9.45
CA ASN A 118 -9.78 10.85 -10.40
C ASN A 118 -10.18 12.23 -10.96
N GLY A 119 -9.47 12.73 -11.95
CA GLY A 119 -9.72 14.02 -12.59
C GLY A 119 -11.09 14.12 -13.27
N ILE A 120 -11.70 12.99 -13.65
CA ILE A 120 -12.98 12.92 -14.35
C ILE A 120 -14.15 12.81 -13.36
N GLY A 121 -13.96 12.12 -12.23
CA GLY A 121 -15.03 11.92 -11.25
C GLY A 121 -14.81 10.76 -10.29
N HIS A 122 -15.89 10.13 -9.85
CA HIS A 122 -15.82 8.92 -9.03
C HIS A 122 -15.49 7.71 -9.91
N HIS A 123 -14.27 7.17 -9.75
CA HIS A 123 -13.85 5.96 -10.43
C HIS A 123 -14.44 4.71 -9.77
N VAL A 124 -14.38 4.64 -8.43
CA VAL A 124 -14.88 3.50 -7.66
C VAL A 124 -15.61 3.96 -6.41
N THR A 125 -16.67 3.27 -6.09
CA THR A 125 -17.39 3.39 -4.81
C THR A 125 -17.75 1.99 -4.33
N GLY A 126 -17.82 1.79 -3.01
CA GLY A 126 -18.23 0.50 -2.48
C GLY A 126 -18.01 0.37 -0.99
N THR A 127 -18.11 -0.86 -0.53
CA THR A 127 -17.88 -1.24 0.86
C THR A 127 -16.97 -2.47 0.92
N ALA A 128 -16.18 -2.54 1.99
CA ALA A 128 -15.39 -3.72 2.30
C ALA A 128 -15.57 -4.09 3.77
N THR A 129 -15.49 -5.38 4.08
CA THR A 129 -15.47 -5.89 5.44
C THR A 129 -14.12 -6.54 5.71
N VAL A 130 -13.45 -6.08 6.73
CA VAL A 130 -12.13 -6.56 7.19
C VAL A 130 -12.27 -7.12 8.58
N LEU A 131 -11.75 -8.31 8.80
CA LEU A 131 -11.62 -8.89 10.14
C LEU A 131 -10.23 -8.52 10.69
N VAL A 132 -10.21 -7.84 11.82
CA VAL A 132 -8.99 -7.38 12.49
C VAL A 132 -8.81 -8.20 13.77
N SER A 133 -7.68 -8.90 13.89
CA SER A 133 -7.33 -9.66 15.09
C SER A 133 -6.99 -8.71 16.26
N ASP A 134 -7.28 -9.12 17.49
CA ASP A 134 -6.94 -8.32 18.70
C ASP A 134 -5.43 -8.14 18.92
N SER A 135 -4.61 -9.02 18.35
CA SER A 135 -3.14 -8.89 18.35
C SER A 135 -2.64 -7.67 17.54
N GLY A 136 -3.29 -7.36 16.43
CA GLY A 136 -2.95 -6.18 15.62
C GLY A 136 -3.34 -4.83 16.26
N ARG A 137 -4.20 -4.85 17.27
CA ARG A 137 -4.64 -3.66 18.01
C ARG A 137 -3.56 -3.15 18.98
N ARG A 138 -2.82 -4.05 19.63
CA ARG A 138 -1.77 -3.69 20.62
C ARG A 138 -0.56 -3.03 19.97
N SER A 139 -0.20 -3.41 18.76
CA SER A 139 0.98 -2.87 18.06
C SER A 139 0.84 -1.40 17.63
N ARG A 140 -0.37 -0.85 17.62
CA ARG A 140 -0.62 0.56 17.25
C ARG A 140 -0.73 1.49 18.44
N GLU A 141 -1.14 0.97 19.62
CA GLU A 141 -1.19 1.74 20.85
C GLU A 141 0.20 1.94 21.47
N ASP A 142 1.14 0.99 21.24
CA ASP A 142 2.52 1.09 21.74
C ASP A 142 3.45 1.94 20.85
N GLY A 143 3.08 2.24 19.60
CA GLY A 143 3.87 3.06 18.67
C GLY A 143 3.78 4.57 18.90
N ASP A 144 2.85 5.06 19.73
CA ASP A 144 2.62 6.50 19.98
C ASP A 144 3.03 6.94 21.40
N ARG A 145 3.88 6.15 22.09
CA ARG A 145 4.50 6.61 23.33
C ARG A 145 5.80 7.35 22.99
N PRO A 146 5.89 8.63 23.32
CA PRO A 146 7.16 9.35 23.23
C PRO A 146 8.15 8.69 24.19
N SER A 147 9.31 8.29 23.67
CA SER A 147 10.46 7.85 24.45
C SER A 147 10.87 9.00 25.38
N HIS A 148 10.58 8.85 26.67
CA HIS A 148 11.19 9.68 27.70
C HIS A 148 12.69 9.33 27.72
N GLU A 149 13.49 10.24 27.24
CA GLU A 149 14.91 10.32 27.53
C GLU A 149 15.09 10.62 29.02
N ASP A 150 15.37 9.59 29.79
CA ASP A 150 15.99 9.78 31.11
C ASP A 150 17.49 9.97 30.91
N GLY A 151 17.87 11.22 31.03
CA GLY A 151 19.24 11.66 31.11
C GLY A 151 19.90 11.21 32.40
N ASP A 152 21.21 11.22 32.30
CA ASP A 152 22.18 11.34 33.39
C ASP A 152 22.69 10.05 34.02
N ARG A 153 23.88 9.65 33.56
CA ARG A 153 24.88 8.96 34.39
C ARG A 153 26.27 9.55 34.18
N PRO A 154 26.94 9.92 35.25
CA PRO A 154 28.22 10.60 35.19
C PRO A 154 29.39 9.67 34.86
N SER A 155 30.37 10.29 34.21
CA SER A 155 31.71 9.82 33.86
C SER A 155 32.40 9.10 35.01
N ARG A 156 33.09 8.00 34.72
CA ARG A 156 34.23 7.50 35.50
C ARG A 156 35.42 7.35 34.58
N ASP A 157 36.37 8.20 34.85
CA ASP A 157 37.75 8.15 34.38
C ASP A 157 38.42 6.84 34.74
N GLY A 158 39.28 6.33 33.87
CA GLY A 158 40.11 5.16 34.11
C GLY A 158 41.09 4.91 32.97
N ASP A 159 42.18 5.66 33.02
CA ASP A 159 43.51 5.52 32.46
C ASP A 159 44.00 4.07 32.27
N SER A 160 44.61 3.76 31.11
CA SER A 160 45.99 3.29 30.95
C SER A 160 46.30 2.79 29.51
N SER A 161 47.18 3.54 28.88
CA SER A 161 48.33 3.19 28.02
C SER A 161 48.59 1.72 27.62
N ARG A 162 48.92 1.49 26.35
CA ARG A 162 50.16 0.98 25.74
C ARG A 162 49.88 0.42 24.33
N ASP A 163 50.58 1.05 23.38
CA ASP A 163 51.75 0.56 22.65
C ASP A 163 51.53 -0.50 21.54
N GLY A 164 52.07 -0.17 20.34
CA GLY A 164 52.64 -1.13 19.40
C GLY A 164 52.04 -1.15 17.99
N GLY A 165 52.63 -0.39 17.06
CA GLY A 165 52.53 -0.61 15.60
C GLY A 165 53.37 -1.85 15.18
N PRO A 166 53.76 -2.07 13.89
CA PRO A 166 53.64 -1.25 12.69
C PRO A 166 53.17 -1.99 11.39
N SER A 167 52.94 -1.21 10.33
CA SER A 167 53.13 -1.41 8.87
C SER A 167 53.39 -2.78 8.24
N ARG A 168 52.73 -2.99 7.05
CA ARG A 168 53.27 -3.45 5.77
C ARG A 168 52.14 -3.45 4.74
N ASP A 169 52.19 -2.58 3.75
CA ASP A 169 52.77 -2.69 2.39
C ASP A 169 52.30 -3.91 1.58
N GLY A 170 51.79 -3.61 0.39
CA GLY A 170 51.76 -4.53 -0.74
C GLY A 170 50.55 -4.40 -1.68
N GLY A 171 50.59 -3.49 -2.67
CA GLY A 171 49.89 -3.71 -3.93
C GLY A 171 50.64 -4.72 -4.81
N PRO A 172 50.32 -4.95 -6.11
CA PRO A 172 49.70 -4.09 -7.09
C PRO A 172 48.74 -4.79 -8.09
N SER A 173 48.10 -3.96 -8.93
CA SER A 173 47.62 -4.08 -10.35
C SER A 173 47.71 -5.41 -11.12
N ARG A 174 46.66 -5.63 -11.95
CA ARG A 174 46.67 -6.02 -13.38
C ARG A 174 45.24 -6.28 -13.79
N ASP A 175 44.66 -5.50 -14.67
CA ASP A 175 44.82 -5.47 -16.17
C ASP A 175 44.25 -6.68 -16.91
N GLY A 176 43.42 -6.37 -17.93
CA GLY A 176 43.04 -7.22 -19.05
C GLY A 176 41.62 -7.73 -18.99
N GLY A 177 40.66 -7.45 -19.87
CA GLY A 177 40.70 -7.17 -21.29
C GLY A 177 39.62 -8.02 -21.94
N ALA A 178 38.76 -7.37 -22.65
CA ALA A 178 38.02 -7.76 -23.87
C ALA A 178 37.53 -9.22 -24.07
N ALA A 179 36.28 -9.39 -24.27
CA ALA A 179 35.60 -9.87 -25.50
C ALA A 179 34.10 -9.65 -25.38
#